data_ee48a3525aa681d0fe9e99b8ea7bcf4f
#
_entry.id   ee48a3525aa681d0fe9e99b8ea7bcf4f
#
_cell.length_a   1.000
_cell.length_b   1.000
_cell.length_c   1.000
_cell.angle_alpha   90.00
_cell.angle_beta   90.00
_cell.angle_gamma   90.00
#
_symmetry.space_group_name_H-M   'P 1'
#
loop_
_entity.id
_entity.type
_entity.pdbx_description
1 polymer ?
#
loop_
_entity_poly.entity_id
_entity_poly.type
_entity_poly.pdbx_seq_one_letter_code
_entity_poly.pdbx_strand_id
1 'polypeptide(L)'
;MNIAGNLYLPKDMDKSKKHAAIIVGHPMGAVKEQSADLYAVKMAERGFVTMSVDLAFWGGSDGQPRNAVAPELYAETFSAAVDYLGTGPFADREKIGAIGICGSGSFAISAAKIDPRLKAVATISMYDMGAANRNGLNHSLTLAQRKQIIADAAEQRNVEFQGGATKYTSGTVHEITEKSTPIERE
;
A
#
# COMPACT_ATOMS: atom_id res chain seq x y z
N MET A 1 1.70 -5.71 -15.19
CA MET A 1 1.30 -4.52 -14.40
C MET A 1 2.56 -3.79 -13.99
N ASN A 2 2.69 -2.50 -14.29
CA ASN A 2 3.81 -1.68 -13.85
C ASN A 2 3.49 -1.04 -12.49
N ILE A 3 4.48 -0.99 -11.62
CA ILE A 3 4.41 -0.31 -10.33
C ILE A 3 5.21 0.98 -10.41
N ALA A 4 4.61 2.09 -10.06
CA ALA A 4 5.26 3.39 -10.02
C ALA A 4 5.92 3.63 -8.65
N GLY A 5 7.13 4.17 -8.66
CA GLY A 5 7.85 4.52 -7.44
C GLY A 5 8.82 5.67 -7.65
N ASN A 6 9.15 6.36 -6.57
CA ASN A 6 10.17 7.40 -6.52
C ASN A 6 11.39 6.88 -5.76
N LEU A 7 12.55 6.88 -6.40
CA LEU A 7 13.82 6.47 -5.79
C LEU A 7 14.55 7.69 -5.24
N TYR A 8 14.94 7.63 -3.98
CA TYR A 8 15.73 8.66 -3.29
C TYR A 8 17.08 8.09 -2.87
N LEU A 9 18.12 8.79 -3.17
CA LEU A 9 19.49 8.43 -2.80
C LEU A 9 20.03 9.42 -1.77
N PRO A 10 20.83 8.97 -0.78
CA PRO A 10 21.52 9.87 0.12
C PRO A 10 22.39 10.87 -0.64
N LYS A 11 22.40 12.14 -0.20
CA LYS A 11 23.11 13.22 -0.90
C LYS A 11 24.59 12.93 -1.12
N ASP A 12 25.27 12.38 -0.10
CA ASP A 12 26.71 12.12 -0.10
C ASP A 12 27.03 10.62 -0.18
N MET A 13 26.17 9.87 -0.90
CA MET A 13 26.31 8.41 -1.01
C MET A 13 27.55 8.02 -1.79
N ASP A 14 28.34 7.09 -1.24
CA ASP A 14 29.41 6.42 -2.00
C ASP A 14 28.78 5.47 -3.04
N LYS A 15 28.76 5.91 -4.30
CA LYS A 15 28.17 5.17 -5.43
C LYS A 15 28.97 3.91 -5.82
N SER A 16 30.16 3.71 -5.27
CA SER A 16 30.95 2.50 -5.46
C SER A 16 30.52 1.34 -4.55
N LYS A 17 29.67 1.61 -3.56
CA LYS A 17 29.16 0.65 -2.58
C LYS A 17 27.66 0.46 -2.68
N LYS A 18 27.19 -0.66 -2.16
CA LYS A 18 25.78 -0.92 -1.97
C LYS A 18 25.36 -0.56 -0.54
N HIS A 19 24.16 0.00 -0.41
CA HIS A 19 23.63 0.55 0.83
C HIS A 19 22.37 -0.19 1.27
N ALA A 20 22.09 -0.16 2.56
CA ALA A 20 20.81 -0.65 3.05
C ALA A 20 19.67 0.16 2.42
N ALA A 21 18.57 -0.53 2.08
CA ALA A 21 17.47 0.08 1.36
C ALA A 21 16.14 -0.07 2.10
N ILE A 22 15.23 0.88 1.90
CA ILE A 22 13.91 0.90 2.53
C ILE A 22 12.84 1.20 1.47
N ILE A 23 11.84 0.35 1.40
CA ILE A 23 10.61 0.56 0.61
C ILE A 23 9.57 1.21 1.53
N VAL A 24 8.88 2.24 1.05
CA VAL A 24 7.86 2.95 1.82
C VAL A 24 6.53 2.87 1.10
N GLY A 25 5.55 2.24 1.74
CA GLY A 25 4.16 2.16 1.26
C GLY A 25 3.27 3.21 1.91
N HIS A 26 2.38 3.80 1.11
CA HIS A 26 1.45 4.87 1.51
C HIS A 26 0.22 4.36 2.25
N PRO A 27 -0.52 5.22 2.99
CA PRO A 27 -1.82 4.89 3.58
C PRO A 27 -2.84 4.45 2.53
N MET A 28 -3.85 3.68 2.94
CA MET A 28 -4.98 3.35 2.07
C MET A 28 -5.67 4.64 1.60
N GLY A 29 -5.97 4.72 0.31
CA GLY A 29 -6.58 5.92 -0.29
C GLY A 29 -5.62 7.08 -0.57
N ALA A 30 -4.32 6.90 -0.31
CA ALA A 30 -3.27 7.88 -0.59
C ALA A 30 -2.49 7.53 -1.86
N VAL A 31 -1.45 8.30 -2.14
CA VAL A 31 -0.45 8.06 -3.19
C VAL A 31 0.96 8.29 -2.63
N LYS A 32 1.97 7.81 -3.34
CA LYS A 32 3.38 7.88 -2.90
C LYS A 32 3.87 9.31 -2.61
N GLU A 33 3.39 10.30 -3.37
CA GLU A 33 3.80 11.71 -3.26
C GLU A 33 3.42 12.38 -1.93
N GLN A 34 2.60 11.71 -1.13
CA GLN A 34 2.15 12.22 0.19
C GLN A 34 3.10 11.75 1.30
N SER A 35 2.55 11.07 2.32
CA SER A 35 3.36 10.66 3.48
C SER A 35 4.47 9.66 3.12
N ALA A 36 4.31 8.84 2.07
CA ALA A 36 5.34 7.87 1.70
C ALA A 36 6.62 8.56 1.21
N ASP A 37 6.51 9.59 0.36
CA ASP A 37 7.65 10.39 -0.07
C ASP A 37 8.30 11.12 1.12
N LEU A 38 7.50 11.67 2.03
CA LEU A 38 8.05 12.34 3.22
C LEU A 38 8.95 11.39 4.02
N TYR A 39 8.48 10.17 4.30
CA TYR A 39 9.28 9.18 5.01
C TYR A 39 10.47 8.70 4.20
N ALA A 40 10.31 8.48 2.89
CA ALA A 40 11.40 8.08 2.01
C ALA A 40 12.52 9.12 2.00
N VAL A 41 12.19 10.40 1.83
CA VAL A 41 13.16 11.50 1.90
C VAL A 41 13.86 11.55 3.25
N LYS A 42 13.10 11.46 4.36
CA LYS A 42 13.68 11.48 5.71
C LYS A 42 14.60 10.30 6.00
N MET A 43 14.35 9.15 5.42
CA MET A 43 15.24 8.00 5.54
C MET A 43 16.45 8.11 4.59
N ALA A 44 16.31 8.72 3.41
CA ALA A 44 17.43 9.02 2.53
C ALA A 44 18.41 10.01 3.19
N GLU A 45 17.91 11.04 3.90
CA GLU A 45 18.72 11.95 4.70
C GLU A 45 19.52 11.24 5.82
N ARG A 46 19.10 10.02 6.21
CA ARG A 46 19.78 9.16 7.20
C ARG A 46 20.70 8.10 6.59
N GLY A 47 20.93 8.17 5.28
CA GLY A 47 21.90 7.31 4.60
C GLY A 47 21.34 6.02 3.99
N PHE A 48 20.02 5.84 3.96
CA PHE A 48 19.40 4.70 3.28
C PHE A 48 19.09 5.04 1.82
N VAL A 49 19.24 4.06 0.94
CA VAL A 49 18.57 4.10 -0.38
C VAL A 49 17.09 3.86 -0.14
N THR A 50 16.21 4.74 -0.59
CA THR A 50 14.78 4.62 -0.30
C THR A 50 13.92 4.69 -1.54
N MET A 51 12.81 3.97 -1.52
CA MET A 51 11.83 3.97 -2.60
C MET A 51 10.42 4.06 -2.02
N SER A 52 9.70 5.13 -2.34
CA SER A 52 8.26 5.17 -2.14
C SER A 52 7.55 4.52 -3.32
N VAL A 53 6.46 3.81 -3.08
CA VAL A 53 5.72 3.10 -4.12
C VAL A 53 4.23 3.43 -4.07
N ASP A 54 3.61 3.54 -5.23
CA ASP A 54 2.16 3.45 -5.35
C ASP A 54 1.74 1.98 -5.32
N LEU A 55 0.77 1.66 -4.50
CA LEU A 55 0.16 0.32 -4.52
C LEU A 55 -0.54 0.08 -5.86
N ALA A 56 -0.63 -1.18 -6.29
CA ALA A 56 -1.37 -1.54 -7.49
C ALA A 56 -2.77 -0.88 -7.51
N PHE A 57 -3.23 -0.41 -8.65
CA PHE A 57 -4.48 0.34 -8.90
C PHE A 57 -4.50 1.81 -8.40
N TRP A 58 -3.45 2.29 -7.72
CA TRP A 58 -3.38 3.64 -7.14
C TRP A 58 -2.31 4.49 -7.80
N GLY A 59 -2.46 5.82 -7.73
CA GLY A 59 -1.48 6.78 -8.21
C GLY A 59 -1.02 6.51 -9.65
N GLY A 60 0.27 6.42 -9.86
CA GLY A 60 0.89 6.11 -11.16
C GLY A 60 1.04 4.62 -11.46
N SER A 61 0.71 3.72 -10.51
CA SER A 61 0.74 2.27 -10.76
C SER A 61 -0.42 1.82 -11.64
N ASP A 62 -0.19 0.76 -12.42
CA ASP A 62 -1.21 0.17 -13.30
C ASP A 62 -2.34 -0.50 -12.50
N GLY A 63 -3.41 -0.82 -13.22
CA GLY A 63 -4.55 -1.60 -12.75
C GLY A 63 -5.90 -0.95 -13.05
N GLN A 64 -6.86 -1.78 -13.40
CA GLN A 64 -8.25 -1.41 -13.65
C GLN A 64 -9.19 -2.40 -12.94
N PRO A 65 -10.30 -1.95 -12.38
CA PRO A 65 -10.69 -0.54 -12.23
C PRO A 65 -9.76 0.21 -11.27
N ARG A 66 -9.64 1.53 -11.43
CA ARG A 66 -8.82 2.36 -10.52
C ARG A 66 -9.37 2.29 -9.10
N ASN A 67 -8.48 2.46 -8.13
CA ASN A 67 -8.79 2.45 -6.70
C ASN A 67 -9.37 1.11 -6.18
N ALA A 68 -9.16 0.02 -6.93
CA ALA A 68 -9.51 -1.32 -6.45
C ALA A 68 -8.62 -1.72 -5.28
N VAL A 69 -9.18 -2.43 -4.32
CA VAL A 69 -8.45 -2.97 -3.16
C VAL A 69 -8.14 -4.44 -3.40
N ALA A 70 -6.87 -4.76 -3.59
CA ALA A 70 -6.37 -6.11 -3.84
C ALA A 70 -5.17 -6.42 -2.92
N PRO A 71 -5.41 -6.93 -1.69
CA PRO A 71 -4.36 -7.15 -0.69
C PRO A 71 -3.19 -8.00 -1.18
N GLU A 72 -3.46 -9.01 -2.00
CA GLU A 72 -2.45 -9.89 -2.58
C GLU A 72 -1.53 -9.13 -3.53
N LEU A 73 -2.09 -8.26 -4.39
CA LEU A 73 -1.32 -7.41 -5.30
C LEU A 73 -0.59 -6.28 -4.57
N TYR A 74 -1.08 -5.89 -3.39
CA TYR A 74 -0.38 -4.94 -2.55
C TYR A 74 0.85 -5.55 -1.87
N ALA A 75 0.76 -6.80 -1.41
CA ALA A 75 1.93 -7.55 -0.94
C ALA A 75 2.94 -7.74 -2.09
N GLU A 76 2.46 -8.09 -3.30
CA GLU A 76 3.28 -8.21 -4.49
C GLU A 76 3.94 -6.89 -4.91
N THR A 77 3.30 -5.74 -4.67
CA THR A 77 3.92 -4.42 -4.90
C THR A 77 5.22 -4.25 -4.11
N PHE A 78 5.24 -4.70 -2.85
CA PHE A 78 6.47 -4.67 -2.05
C PHE A 78 7.53 -5.63 -2.60
N SER A 79 7.16 -6.83 -3.04
CA SER A 79 8.09 -7.79 -3.65
C SER A 79 8.66 -7.27 -4.97
N ALA A 80 7.84 -6.64 -5.82
CA ALA A 80 8.30 -5.98 -7.04
C ALA A 80 9.31 -4.85 -6.76
N ALA A 81 9.09 -4.08 -5.69
CA ALA A 81 10.04 -3.06 -5.26
C ALA A 81 11.36 -3.69 -4.73
N VAL A 82 11.28 -4.85 -4.06
CA VAL A 82 12.48 -5.63 -3.68
C VAL A 82 13.24 -6.09 -4.91
N ASP A 83 12.56 -6.56 -5.96
CA ASP A 83 13.18 -6.96 -7.23
C ASP A 83 13.96 -5.80 -7.85
N TYR A 84 13.31 -4.64 -7.95
CA TYR A 84 13.92 -3.44 -8.51
C TYR A 84 15.16 -3.00 -7.72
N LEU A 85 15.04 -2.88 -6.40
CA LEU A 85 16.16 -2.47 -5.54
C LEU A 85 17.28 -3.51 -5.51
N GLY A 86 16.94 -4.79 -5.37
CA GLY A 86 17.89 -5.89 -5.24
C GLY A 86 18.71 -6.16 -6.50
N THR A 87 18.17 -5.80 -7.68
CA THR A 87 18.89 -5.89 -8.97
C THR A 87 19.57 -4.58 -9.36
N GLY A 88 19.21 -3.48 -8.70
CA GLY A 88 19.76 -2.16 -8.95
C GLY A 88 21.21 -1.98 -8.45
N PRO A 89 21.87 -0.89 -8.88
CA PRO A 89 23.28 -0.67 -8.57
C PRO A 89 23.55 -0.19 -7.13
N PHE A 90 22.55 0.35 -6.44
CA PHE A 90 22.76 1.11 -5.19
C PHE A 90 22.38 0.35 -3.92
N ALA A 91 21.41 -0.57 -4.00
CA ALA A 91 20.91 -1.27 -2.83
C ALA A 91 21.64 -2.58 -2.56
N ASP A 92 21.93 -2.85 -1.30
CA ASP A 92 22.38 -4.16 -0.82
C ASP A 92 21.16 -5.07 -0.66
N ARG A 93 21.03 -6.05 -1.54
CA ARG A 93 19.88 -6.98 -1.54
C ARG A 93 19.73 -7.77 -0.24
N GLU A 94 20.80 -7.89 0.56
CA GLU A 94 20.75 -8.55 1.87
C GLU A 94 20.33 -7.60 2.99
N LYS A 95 20.04 -6.32 2.67
CA LYS A 95 19.67 -5.27 3.64
C LYS A 95 18.50 -4.43 3.15
N ILE A 96 17.43 -5.06 2.67
CA ILE A 96 16.21 -4.39 2.23
C ILE A 96 15.16 -4.52 3.33
N GLY A 97 14.59 -3.40 3.74
CA GLY A 97 13.48 -3.33 4.68
C GLY A 97 12.27 -2.61 4.08
N ALA A 98 11.16 -2.64 4.80
CA ALA A 98 9.95 -1.92 4.42
C ALA A 98 9.41 -1.07 5.57
N ILE A 99 8.86 0.09 5.24
CA ILE A 99 8.02 0.91 6.11
C ILE A 99 6.62 0.93 5.52
N GLY A 100 5.65 0.45 6.28
CA GLY A 100 4.24 0.51 5.90
C GLY A 100 3.46 1.51 6.76
N ILE A 101 2.84 2.49 6.11
CA ILE A 101 2.07 3.53 6.78
C ILE A 101 0.58 3.17 6.72
N CYS A 102 -0.12 3.18 7.85
CA CYS A 102 -1.55 2.88 7.97
C CYS A 102 -1.88 1.50 7.34
N GLY A 103 -2.70 1.43 6.30
CA GLY A 103 -3.04 0.19 5.58
C GLY A 103 -1.82 -0.55 5.02
N SER A 104 -0.83 0.18 4.50
CA SER A 104 0.41 -0.43 4.00
C SER A 104 1.21 -1.16 5.08
N GLY A 105 0.99 -0.86 6.36
CA GLY A 105 1.60 -1.63 7.44
C GLY A 105 1.20 -3.10 7.39
N SER A 106 -0.08 -3.40 7.20
CA SER A 106 -0.56 -4.78 7.06
C SER A 106 -0.08 -5.45 5.78
N PHE A 107 0.04 -4.70 4.68
CA PHE A 107 0.52 -5.26 3.40
C PHE A 107 2.03 -5.52 3.41
N ALA A 108 2.83 -4.64 4.03
CA ALA A 108 4.27 -4.86 4.23
C ALA A 108 4.53 -6.11 5.10
N ILE A 109 3.76 -6.31 6.17
CA ILE A 109 3.82 -7.54 6.98
C ILE A 109 3.42 -8.76 6.15
N SER A 110 2.37 -8.65 5.33
CA SER A 110 1.93 -9.75 4.46
C SER A 110 3.00 -10.12 3.42
N ALA A 111 3.68 -9.12 2.84
CA ALA A 111 4.82 -9.35 1.95
C ALA A 111 5.98 -10.04 2.67
N ALA A 112 6.37 -9.54 3.85
CA ALA A 112 7.48 -10.11 4.62
C ALA A 112 7.24 -11.55 5.10
N LYS A 113 5.98 -11.98 5.23
CA LYS A 113 5.64 -13.38 5.55
C LYS A 113 5.99 -14.36 4.43
N ILE A 114 6.04 -13.89 3.17
CA ILE A 114 6.22 -14.73 1.98
C ILE A 114 7.52 -14.39 1.23
N ASP A 115 8.07 -13.20 1.41
CA ASP A 115 9.31 -12.76 0.77
C ASP A 115 10.45 -12.61 1.80
N PRO A 116 11.35 -13.61 1.90
CA PRO A 116 12.46 -13.61 2.86
C PRO A 116 13.53 -12.55 2.56
N ARG A 117 13.45 -11.86 1.43
CA ARG A 117 14.36 -10.76 1.05
C ARG A 117 14.04 -9.48 1.81
N LEU A 118 12.83 -9.33 2.34
CA LEU A 118 12.50 -8.28 3.30
C LEU A 118 13.05 -8.65 4.68
N LYS A 119 14.14 -7.98 5.09
CA LYS A 119 14.88 -8.30 6.32
C LYS A 119 14.36 -7.57 7.55
N ALA A 120 13.64 -6.48 7.37
CA ALA A 120 13.07 -5.69 8.45
C ALA A 120 11.76 -5.03 8.01
N VAL A 121 10.81 -4.93 8.92
CA VAL A 121 9.56 -4.21 8.69
C VAL A 121 9.31 -3.27 9.85
N ALA A 122 8.99 -2.01 9.53
CA ALA A 122 8.46 -1.04 10.46
C ALA A 122 7.06 -0.63 10.03
N THR A 123 6.19 -0.40 10.98
CA THR A 123 4.82 0.07 10.72
C THR A 123 4.57 1.37 11.46
N ILE A 124 3.83 2.27 10.81
CA ILE A 124 3.51 3.59 11.35
C ILE A 124 2.00 3.72 11.36
N SER A 125 1.40 3.91 12.53
CA SER A 125 -0.05 3.98 12.72
C SER A 125 -0.78 2.85 11.97
N MET A 126 -0.24 1.62 12.06
CA MET A 126 -0.71 0.47 11.31
C MET A 126 -2.20 0.20 11.55
N TYR A 127 -2.89 -0.07 10.46
CA TYR A 127 -4.27 -0.53 10.47
C TYR A 127 -4.32 -1.99 10.01
N ASP A 128 -4.86 -2.89 10.83
CA ASP A 128 -5.10 -4.27 10.39
C ASP A 128 -6.31 -4.31 9.47
N MET A 129 -6.04 -4.13 8.18
CA MET A 129 -7.06 -4.11 7.13
C MET A 129 -7.87 -5.39 7.07
N GLY A 130 -7.23 -6.53 7.34
CA GLY A 130 -7.90 -7.83 7.39
C GLY A 130 -8.91 -7.93 8.54
N ALA A 131 -8.49 -7.58 9.75
CA ALA A 131 -9.38 -7.58 10.92
C ALA A 131 -10.51 -6.55 10.77
N ALA A 132 -10.20 -5.34 10.28
CA ALA A 132 -11.20 -4.30 10.06
C ALA A 132 -12.30 -4.75 9.08
N ASN A 133 -11.90 -5.33 7.95
CA ASN A 133 -12.87 -5.81 6.96
C ASN A 133 -13.67 -7.02 7.45
N ARG A 134 -13.05 -7.91 8.24
CA ARG A 134 -13.78 -9.08 8.80
C ARG A 134 -14.73 -8.72 9.92
N ASN A 135 -14.31 -7.84 10.80
CA ASN A 135 -14.99 -7.62 12.08
C ASN A 135 -15.71 -6.27 12.16
N GLY A 136 -15.45 -5.36 11.23
CA GLY A 136 -15.84 -3.97 11.33
C GLY A 136 -15.07 -3.21 12.41
N LEU A 137 -15.28 -1.92 12.49
CA LEU A 137 -14.68 -1.09 13.53
C LEU A 137 -15.20 -1.52 14.91
N ASN A 138 -14.31 -1.71 15.87
CA ASN A 138 -14.64 -2.19 17.22
C ASN A 138 -15.44 -3.50 17.24
N HIS A 139 -15.19 -4.39 16.29
CA HIS A 139 -15.90 -5.68 16.17
C HIS A 139 -17.42 -5.53 15.99
N SER A 140 -17.86 -4.50 15.27
CA SER A 140 -19.29 -4.20 15.07
C SER A 140 -20.02 -5.15 14.12
N LEU A 141 -19.30 -5.93 13.29
CA LEU A 141 -19.91 -6.85 12.32
C LEU A 141 -20.17 -8.23 12.90
N THR A 142 -21.41 -8.66 12.85
CA THR A 142 -21.80 -10.03 13.12
C THR A 142 -21.41 -10.97 11.98
N LEU A 143 -21.36 -12.28 12.24
CA LEU A 143 -21.11 -13.30 11.22
C LEU A 143 -22.15 -13.24 10.09
N ALA A 144 -23.42 -13.00 10.43
CA ALA A 144 -24.50 -12.89 9.43
C ALA A 144 -24.29 -11.70 8.49
N GLN A 145 -23.97 -10.53 9.05
CA GLN A 145 -23.67 -9.33 8.26
C GLN A 145 -22.44 -9.54 7.35
N ARG A 146 -21.37 -10.17 7.87
CA ARG A 146 -20.19 -10.48 7.07
C ARG A 146 -20.51 -11.43 5.91
N LYS A 147 -21.32 -12.48 6.14
CA LYS A 147 -21.78 -13.38 5.08
C LYS A 147 -22.60 -12.66 4.04
N GLN A 148 -23.47 -11.74 4.45
CA GLN A 148 -24.27 -10.94 3.52
C GLN A 148 -23.40 -10.02 2.65
N ILE A 149 -22.43 -9.33 3.23
CA ILE A 149 -21.47 -8.49 2.47
C ILE A 149 -20.74 -9.32 1.40
N ILE A 150 -20.31 -10.54 1.73
CA ILE A 150 -19.65 -11.43 0.77
C ILE A 150 -20.60 -11.85 -0.35
N ALA A 151 -21.84 -12.20 0.00
CA ALA A 151 -22.87 -12.59 -0.98
C ALA A 151 -23.20 -11.42 -1.92
N ASP A 152 -23.38 -10.22 -1.38
CA ASP A 152 -23.67 -9.01 -2.16
C ASP A 152 -22.51 -8.66 -3.12
N ALA A 153 -21.26 -8.82 -2.66
CA ALA A 153 -20.08 -8.61 -3.51
C ALA A 153 -19.98 -9.67 -4.64
N ALA A 154 -20.33 -10.92 -4.35
CA ALA A 154 -20.36 -11.97 -5.37
C ALA A 154 -21.43 -11.70 -6.43
N GLU A 155 -22.62 -11.27 -6.02
CA GLU A 155 -23.68 -10.91 -6.96
C GLU A 155 -23.32 -9.65 -7.78
N GLN A 156 -22.73 -8.65 -7.16
CA GLN A 156 -22.24 -7.47 -7.87
C GLN A 156 -21.22 -7.84 -8.95
N ARG A 157 -20.35 -8.84 -8.70
CA ARG A 157 -19.40 -9.35 -9.70
C ARG A 157 -20.11 -9.94 -10.92
N ASN A 158 -21.25 -10.64 -10.74
CA ASN A 158 -22.06 -11.13 -11.83
C ASN A 158 -22.64 -9.99 -12.67
N VAL A 159 -23.15 -8.96 -12.01
CA VAL A 159 -23.69 -7.75 -12.67
C VAL A 159 -22.60 -7.06 -13.51
N GLU A 160 -21.43 -6.87 -12.97
CA GLU A 160 -20.30 -6.24 -13.68
C GLU A 160 -19.81 -7.08 -14.86
N PHE A 161 -19.74 -8.41 -14.70
CA PHE A 161 -19.34 -9.31 -15.78
C PHE A 161 -20.33 -9.29 -16.96
N GLN A 162 -21.61 -9.01 -16.69
CA GLN A 162 -22.66 -8.83 -17.70
C GLN A 162 -22.70 -7.44 -18.33
N GLY A 163 -21.71 -6.59 -18.01
CA GLY A 163 -21.61 -5.23 -18.54
C GLY A 163 -22.34 -4.16 -17.71
N GLY A 164 -22.82 -4.51 -16.52
CA GLY A 164 -23.38 -3.54 -15.56
C GLY A 164 -22.32 -2.64 -14.96
N ALA A 165 -22.76 -1.58 -14.28
CA ALA A 165 -21.87 -0.58 -13.69
C ALA A 165 -21.06 -1.15 -12.51
N THR A 166 -19.79 -0.77 -12.44
CA THR A 166 -18.93 -1.06 -11.27
C THR A 166 -19.47 -0.30 -10.06
N LYS A 167 -19.62 -1.04 -8.95
CA LYS A 167 -20.04 -0.47 -7.68
C LYS A 167 -18.84 -0.27 -6.77
N TYR A 168 -18.59 0.96 -6.38
CA TYR A 168 -17.55 1.30 -5.40
C TYR A 168 -18.13 1.36 -3.99
N THR A 169 -17.36 0.92 -3.01
CA THR A 169 -17.67 1.13 -1.60
C THR A 169 -17.36 2.58 -1.22
N SER A 170 -18.15 3.15 -0.33
CA SER A 170 -17.82 4.44 0.28
C SER A 170 -16.59 4.26 1.20
N GLY A 171 -15.54 4.99 0.95
CA GLY A 171 -14.32 4.88 1.77
C GLY A 171 -13.50 6.16 1.82
N THR A 172 -13.47 6.87 0.72
CA THR A 172 -12.79 8.18 0.65
C THR A 172 -13.76 9.18 0.02
N VAL A 173 -14.00 10.29 0.69
CA VAL A 173 -14.80 11.37 0.12
C VAL A 173 -13.92 12.12 -0.87
N HIS A 174 -14.29 12.06 -2.13
CA HIS A 174 -13.61 12.82 -3.19
C HIS A 174 -14.05 14.27 -3.27
N GLU A 175 -15.20 14.58 -2.69
CA GLU A 175 -15.79 15.93 -2.72
C GLU A 175 -16.44 16.24 -1.38
N ILE A 176 -15.97 17.29 -0.72
CA ILE A 176 -16.54 17.77 0.54
C ILE A 176 -17.77 18.60 0.20
N THR A 177 -18.91 18.19 0.73
CA THR A 177 -20.21 18.87 0.56
C THR A 177 -20.74 19.33 1.92
N GLU A 178 -21.83 20.08 1.92
CA GLU A 178 -22.52 20.45 3.17
C GLU A 178 -23.01 19.25 3.99
N LYS A 179 -23.20 18.10 3.34
CA LYS A 179 -23.64 16.84 3.95
C LYS A 179 -22.48 15.99 4.48
N SER A 180 -21.23 16.38 4.22
CA SER A 180 -20.06 15.65 4.69
C SER A 180 -19.95 15.72 6.21
N THR A 181 -19.64 14.58 6.80
CA THR A 181 -19.41 14.46 8.25
C THR A 181 -18.14 15.22 8.68
N PRO A 182 -17.96 15.54 9.98
CA PRO A 182 -16.73 16.16 10.45
C PRO A 182 -15.46 15.35 10.10
N ILE A 183 -15.53 14.01 10.17
CA ILE A 183 -14.42 13.12 9.82
C ILE A 183 -14.06 13.18 8.32
N GLU A 184 -15.04 13.39 7.46
CA GLU A 184 -14.83 13.54 6.02
C GLU A 184 -14.26 14.91 5.64
N ARG A 185 -14.30 15.88 6.53
CA ARG A 185 -13.78 17.25 6.33
C ARG A 185 -12.35 17.45 6.83
N GLU A 186 -11.83 16.51 7.65
CA GLU A 186 -10.46 16.46 8.14
C GLU A 186 -9.53 15.68 7.21
#